data_fc4aca084a8af5306e7d89bd6957d970
#
_entry.id   fc4aca084a8af5306e7d89bd6957d970
#
_cell.length_a   1.000
_cell.length_b   1.000
_cell.length_c   1.000
_cell.angle_alpha   90.00
_cell.angle_beta   90.00
_cell.angle_gamma   90.00
#
_symmetry.space_group_name_H-M   'P 1'
#
loop_
_entity.id
_entity.type
_entity.pdbx_description
1 polymer ?
#
loop_
_entity_poly.entity_id
_entity_poly.type
_entity_poly.pdbx_seq_one_letter_code
_entity_poly.pdbx_strand_id
1 'polypeptide(L)'
;MRSNGHVRFIKISSRLQATAAAIAAALLLAWVVTMAVMAVSSYISARDRLSLLDREAKVTSAENRVSTYRGNLKGVADDLQRRQDFIEKMVGTLPQDVKQGETVSNSGGEAAKTVDKVSLSIPEAAPLARLEARQLAFVEGLTRLADRRAAAAEEAIRKLGLNPDTMLAMASDRTAMGGPLLGMATSADGSIDPRFQRLGASLARMEALQRGMIGIPNVLPASLDYISSGFGYRADPFTGAGAFHPGLDFKGPLGAPIYAAAKGTVSFVGQRSGYGNCVEVDHGNGLITRYAHMSGFRTTIGKPVLAGEQIGVIGSTGRSTGPHLHFEVRINDAPVNPRPFLESAPHVLEEARSRDAGFRQ
;
A
#
# COMPACT_ATOMS: atom_id res chain seq x y z
N MET A 1 -33.91 49.40 -19.82
CA MET A 1 -35.01 49.55 -18.84
C MET A 1 -34.40 49.55 -17.43
N ARG A 2 -34.42 50.71 -16.74
CA ARG A 2 -33.97 50.80 -15.32
C ARG A 2 -35.14 50.45 -14.44
N SER A 3 -35.05 49.30 -13.73
CA SER A 3 -35.96 48.89 -12.69
C SER A 3 -35.55 49.55 -11.37
N ASN A 4 -36.43 50.40 -10.80
CA ASN A 4 -36.29 50.96 -9.44
C ASN A 4 -36.50 49.83 -8.43
N GLY A 5 -35.43 49.18 -8.03
CA GLY A 5 -35.47 48.13 -7.05
C GLY A 5 -35.57 48.65 -5.63
N HIS A 6 -36.78 48.67 -5.09
CA HIS A 6 -36.93 48.77 -3.64
C HIS A 6 -36.36 47.51 -2.97
N VAL A 7 -35.26 47.66 -2.24
CA VAL A 7 -34.68 46.59 -1.40
C VAL A 7 -35.62 46.32 -0.24
N ARG A 8 -36.38 45.24 -0.32
CA ARG A 8 -37.19 44.75 0.81
C ARG A 8 -36.31 43.90 1.72
N PHE A 9 -35.98 44.41 2.91
CA PHE A 9 -35.33 43.61 3.93
C PHE A 9 -36.39 42.65 4.55
N ILE A 10 -36.20 41.36 4.32
CA ILE A 10 -36.98 40.31 4.98
C ILE A 10 -36.34 40.07 6.37
N LYS A 11 -37.01 40.50 7.45
CA LYS A 11 -36.58 40.14 8.80
C LYS A 11 -36.92 38.68 9.07
N ILE A 12 -35.93 37.80 9.00
CA ILE A 12 -36.07 36.40 9.41
C ILE A 12 -35.94 36.35 10.94
N SER A 13 -36.94 35.81 11.63
CA SER A 13 -36.92 35.71 13.09
C SER A 13 -35.78 34.81 13.56
N SER A 14 -35.16 35.17 14.70
CA SER A 14 -34.07 34.38 15.29
C SER A 14 -34.47 32.91 15.57
N ARG A 15 -35.75 32.65 15.83
CA ARG A 15 -36.27 31.28 16.01
C ARG A 15 -36.25 30.49 14.71
N LEU A 16 -36.58 31.11 13.58
CA LEU A 16 -36.55 30.44 12.27
C LEU A 16 -35.09 30.14 11.81
N GLN A 17 -34.17 31.08 12.13
CA GLN A 17 -32.73 30.84 11.86
C GLN A 17 -32.19 29.72 12.75
N ALA A 18 -32.53 29.66 14.02
CA ALA A 18 -32.12 28.59 14.93
C ALA A 18 -32.68 27.22 14.53
N THR A 19 -33.96 27.15 14.09
CA THR A 19 -34.54 25.89 13.59
C THR A 19 -33.90 25.44 12.29
N ALA A 20 -33.63 26.34 11.34
CA ALA A 20 -32.93 26.00 10.08
C ALA A 20 -31.49 25.52 10.35
N ALA A 21 -30.76 26.18 11.25
CA ALA A 21 -29.43 25.74 11.68
C ALA A 21 -29.44 24.37 12.36
N ALA A 22 -30.44 24.11 13.22
CA ALA A 22 -30.60 22.82 13.91
C ALA A 22 -30.91 21.69 12.89
N ILE A 23 -31.76 21.94 11.90
CA ILE A 23 -32.06 20.99 10.82
C ILE A 23 -30.79 20.72 9.97
N ALA A 24 -30.05 21.76 9.58
CA ALA A 24 -28.82 21.61 8.82
C ALA A 24 -27.76 20.82 9.62
N ALA A 25 -27.62 21.08 10.92
CA ALA A 25 -26.72 20.32 11.78
C ALA A 25 -27.15 18.86 11.93
N ALA A 26 -28.44 18.56 12.04
CA ALA A 26 -28.96 17.20 12.10
C ALA A 26 -28.73 16.44 10.79
N LEU A 27 -28.92 17.09 9.65
CA LEU A 27 -28.65 16.50 8.33
C LEU A 27 -27.14 16.21 8.13
N LEU A 28 -26.27 17.14 8.55
CA LEU A 28 -24.82 16.95 8.54
C LEU A 28 -24.40 15.78 9.42
N LEU A 29 -24.97 15.66 10.61
CA LEU A 29 -24.67 14.59 11.54
C LEU A 29 -25.16 13.24 11.01
N ALA A 30 -26.35 13.19 10.41
CA ALA A 30 -26.87 11.99 9.74
C ALA A 30 -25.98 11.58 8.56
N TRP A 31 -25.49 12.54 7.77
CA TRP A 31 -24.57 12.27 6.67
C TRP A 31 -23.21 11.71 7.15
N VAL A 32 -22.63 12.31 8.20
CA VAL A 32 -21.37 11.82 8.82
C VAL A 32 -21.54 10.41 9.37
N VAL A 33 -22.66 10.13 10.06
CA VAL A 33 -22.97 8.78 10.57
C VAL A 33 -23.10 7.78 9.42
N THR A 34 -23.78 8.15 8.34
CA THR A 34 -23.96 7.28 7.16
C THR A 34 -22.59 6.98 6.51
N MET A 35 -21.74 7.99 6.38
CA MET A 35 -20.38 7.81 5.86
C MET A 35 -19.51 6.93 6.75
N ALA A 36 -19.60 7.10 8.08
CA ALA A 36 -18.90 6.26 9.05
C ALA A 36 -19.36 4.79 8.97
N VAL A 37 -20.69 4.56 8.88
CA VAL A 37 -21.25 3.20 8.71
C VAL A 37 -20.81 2.58 7.39
N MET A 38 -20.80 3.34 6.26
CA MET A 38 -20.29 2.85 4.99
C MET A 38 -18.79 2.50 5.06
N ALA A 39 -17.98 3.35 5.69
CA ALA A 39 -16.54 3.09 5.85
C ALA A 39 -16.28 1.85 6.70
N VAL A 40 -17.01 1.68 7.81
CA VAL A 40 -16.92 0.48 8.66
C VAL A 40 -17.41 -0.75 7.92
N SER A 41 -18.51 -0.66 7.16
CA SER A 41 -19.05 -1.77 6.37
C SER A 41 -18.09 -2.21 5.25
N SER A 42 -17.46 -1.27 4.54
CA SER A 42 -16.47 -1.59 3.50
C SER A 42 -15.20 -2.22 4.09
N TYR A 43 -14.76 -1.76 5.26
CA TYR A 43 -13.62 -2.35 5.98
C TYR A 43 -13.90 -3.77 6.44
N ILE A 44 -15.10 -4.03 7.01
CA ILE A 44 -15.53 -5.36 7.44
C ILE A 44 -15.65 -6.29 6.21
N SER A 45 -16.26 -5.82 5.10
CA SER A 45 -16.44 -6.62 3.88
C SER A 45 -15.13 -7.05 3.23
N ALA A 46 -14.07 -6.24 3.28
CA ALA A 46 -12.76 -6.60 2.77
C ALA A 46 -12.08 -7.71 3.61
N ARG A 47 -12.24 -7.63 4.95
CA ARG A 47 -11.78 -8.69 5.86
C ARG A 47 -12.59 -9.98 5.73
N ASP A 48 -13.90 -9.87 5.57
CA ASP A 48 -14.80 -11.02 5.50
C ASP A 48 -14.61 -11.85 4.23
N ARG A 49 -14.21 -11.24 3.10
CA ARG A 49 -13.88 -12.00 1.87
C ARG A 49 -12.77 -13.02 2.09
N LEU A 50 -11.68 -12.64 2.77
CA LEU A 50 -10.58 -13.56 3.06
C LEU A 50 -11.01 -14.64 4.06
N SER A 51 -11.84 -14.28 5.07
CA SER A 51 -12.35 -15.25 6.05
C SER A 51 -13.38 -16.20 5.45
N LEU A 52 -14.19 -15.76 4.47
CA LEU A 52 -15.12 -16.62 3.75
C LEU A 52 -14.40 -17.67 2.90
N LEU A 53 -13.37 -17.30 2.17
CA LEU A 53 -12.54 -18.24 1.42
C LEU A 53 -11.88 -19.29 2.34
N ASP A 54 -11.50 -18.90 3.56
CA ASP A 54 -10.96 -19.82 4.56
C ASP A 54 -12.00 -20.81 5.09
N ARG A 55 -13.24 -20.36 5.30
CA ARG A 55 -14.36 -21.22 5.73
C ARG A 55 -14.80 -22.15 4.62
N GLU A 56 -14.93 -21.67 3.39
CA GLU A 56 -15.26 -22.52 2.23
C GLU A 56 -14.17 -23.57 2.00
N ALA A 57 -12.90 -23.23 2.17
CA ALA A 57 -11.81 -24.17 2.08
C ALA A 57 -11.87 -25.29 3.14
N LYS A 58 -12.37 -24.99 4.35
CA LYS A 58 -12.50 -25.95 5.46
C LYS A 58 -13.72 -26.85 5.37
N VAL A 59 -14.78 -26.45 4.65
CA VAL A 59 -16.04 -27.21 4.51
C VAL A 59 -15.91 -28.43 3.59
N THR A 60 -14.80 -28.54 2.82
CA THR A 60 -14.57 -29.75 2.01
C THR A 60 -14.27 -30.92 2.94
N SER A 61 -15.32 -31.58 3.41
CA SER A 61 -15.21 -32.67 4.40
C SER A 61 -14.34 -33.80 3.85
N ALA A 62 -13.59 -34.47 4.74
CA ALA A 62 -12.81 -35.66 4.40
C ALA A 62 -13.65 -36.76 3.77
N GLU A 63 -14.96 -36.76 4.02
CA GLU A 63 -15.92 -37.71 3.45
C GLU A 63 -16.18 -37.47 1.95
N ASN A 64 -16.33 -36.21 1.54
CA ASN A 64 -16.45 -35.87 0.12
C ASN A 64 -15.17 -36.24 -0.66
N ARG A 65 -14.01 -36.13 -0.02
CA ARG A 65 -12.73 -36.52 -0.63
C ARG A 65 -12.62 -38.03 -0.83
N VAL A 66 -12.98 -38.86 0.15
CA VAL A 66 -12.99 -40.32 0.00
C VAL A 66 -13.90 -40.73 -1.16
N SER A 67 -15.07 -40.12 -1.29
CA SER A 67 -15.98 -40.35 -2.41
C SER A 67 -15.36 -39.98 -3.77
N THR A 68 -14.67 -38.83 -3.84
CA THR A 68 -13.97 -38.37 -5.06
C THR A 68 -12.84 -39.33 -5.45
N TYR A 69 -12.01 -39.75 -4.50
CA TYR A 69 -10.94 -40.71 -4.75
C TYR A 69 -11.45 -42.05 -5.23
N ARG A 70 -12.57 -42.53 -4.65
CA ARG A 70 -13.21 -43.80 -5.05
C ARG A 70 -13.81 -43.74 -6.45
N GLY A 71 -14.36 -42.56 -6.82
CA GLY A 71 -15.03 -42.39 -8.10
C GLY A 71 -14.12 -42.20 -9.30
N ASN A 72 -12.96 -41.48 -9.13
CA ASN A 72 -12.12 -41.10 -10.24
C ASN A 72 -10.66 -40.78 -9.83
N LEU A 73 -9.84 -41.81 -9.64
CA LEU A 73 -8.41 -41.68 -9.33
C LEU A 73 -7.62 -40.91 -10.40
N LYS A 74 -7.97 -41.11 -11.68
CA LYS A 74 -7.29 -40.41 -12.78
C LYS A 74 -7.59 -38.90 -12.74
N GLY A 75 -8.85 -38.53 -12.54
CA GLY A 75 -9.24 -37.11 -12.41
C GLY A 75 -8.55 -36.42 -11.24
N VAL A 76 -8.42 -37.14 -10.10
CA VAL A 76 -7.66 -36.59 -8.96
C VAL A 76 -6.19 -36.41 -9.30
N ALA A 77 -5.54 -37.33 -10.01
CA ALA A 77 -4.16 -37.17 -10.43
C ALA A 77 -3.98 -35.96 -11.38
N ASP A 78 -4.90 -35.80 -12.33
CA ASP A 78 -4.91 -34.67 -13.27
C ASP A 78 -5.13 -33.31 -12.54
N ASP A 79 -5.97 -33.30 -11.50
CA ASP A 79 -6.16 -32.09 -10.67
C ASP A 79 -4.91 -31.75 -9.85
N LEU A 80 -4.25 -32.75 -9.27
CA LEU A 80 -3.00 -32.56 -8.54
C LEU A 80 -1.87 -32.04 -9.46
N GLN A 81 -1.83 -32.50 -10.71
CA GLN A 81 -0.88 -31.96 -11.69
C GLN A 81 -1.17 -30.48 -11.98
N ARG A 82 -2.42 -30.10 -12.24
CA ARG A 82 -2.80 -28.71 -12.45
C ARG A 82 -2.47 -27.81 -11.25
N ARG A 83 -2.67 -28.31 -10.04
CA ARG A 83 -2.29 -27.61 -8.81
C ARG A 83 -0.77 -27.44 -8.72
N GLN A 84 0.00 -28.44 -9.11
CA GLN A 84 1.44 -28.36 -9.15
C GLN A 84 1.92 -27.30 -10.14
N ASP A 85 1.37 -27.28 -11.36
CA ASP A 85 1.67 -26.27 -12.37
C ASP A 85 1.30 -24.85 -11.88
N PHE A 86 0.20 -24.72 -11.15
CA PHE A 86 -0.18 -23.46 -10.52
C PHE A 86 0.85 -23.01 -9.47
N ILE A 87 1.23 -23.92 -8.57
CA ILE A 87 2.24 -23.64 -7.53
C ILE A 87 3.55 -23.22 -8.16
N GLU A 88 4.04 -23.92 -9.17
CA GLU A 88 5.30 -23.62 -9.85
C GLU A 88 5.28 -22.24 -10.51
N LYS A 89 4.20 -21.90 -11.22
CA LYS A 89 4.02 -20.58 -11.82
C LYS A 89 4.00 -19.48 -10.77
N MET A 90 3.26 -19.66 -9.69
CA MET A 90 3.17 -18.68 -8.60
C MET A 90 4.52 -18.52 -7.87
N VAL A 91 5.19 -19.61 -7.54
CA VAL A 91 6.52 -19.58 -6.89
C VAL A 91 7.56 -18.94 -7.83
N GLY A 92 7.43 -19.15 -9.15
CA GLY A 92 8.30 -18.52 -10.15
C GLY A 92 8.31 -16.98 -10.05
N THR A 93 7.20 -16.37 -9.72
CA THR A 93 7.04 -14.91 -9.62
C THR A 93 7.45 -14.33 -8.28
N LEU A 94 7.64 -15.16 -7.24
CA LEU A 94 7.97 -14.69 -5.89
C LEU A 94 9.40 -14.17 -5.78
N PRO A 95 9.65 -13.15 -4.95
CA PRO A 95 10.99 -12.71 -4.58
C PRO A 95 11.84 -13.85 -4.02
N GLN A 96 13.16 -13.78 -4.22
CA GLN A 96 14.06 -14.87 -3.82
C GLN A 96 14.08 -15.16 -2.33
N ASP A 97 13.87 -14.14 -1.50
CA ASP A 97 13.77 -14.23 -0.05
C ASP A 97 12.54 -15.04 0.41
N VAL A 98 11.43 -14.98 -0.35
CA VAL A 98 10.24 -15.80 -0.11
C VAL A 98 10.47 -17.25 -0.53
N LYS A 99 11.22 -17.48 -1.61
CA LYS A 99 11.54 -18.84 -2.11
C LYS A 99 12.43 -19.62 -1.15
N GLN A 100 13.27 -18.95 -0.36
CA GLN A 100 14.23 -19.56 0.57
C GLN A 100 13.68 -19.71 2.00
N GLY A 101 12.50 -19.16 2.30
CA GLY A 101 11.89 -19.20 3.62
C GLY A 101 11.01 -20.42 3.82
N GLU A 102 11.35 -21.18 4.85
CA GLU A 102 10.61 -22.30 5.47
C GLU A 102 10.33 -23.52 4.58
N THR A 103 11.09 -24.57 4.85
CA THR A 103 10.54 -25.94 4.83
C THR A 103 9.27 -25.95 5.67
N VAL A 104 8.12 -26.05 5.02
CA VAL A 104 6.80 -26.06 5.63
C VAL A 104 6.70 -27.27 6.55
N SER A 105 7.07 -27.09 7.83
CA SER A 105 6.89 -28.08 8.86
C SER A 105 5.47 -27.99 9.41
N ASN A 106 4.71 -29.06 9.25
CA ASN A 106 3.53 -29.43 10.02
C ASN A 106 2.40 -28.39 10.21
N SER A 107 1.64 -28.11 9.15
CA SER A 107 0.24 -27.70 9.28
C SER A 107 -0.69 -28.90 8.95
N GLY A 108 -0.68 -29.90 9.83
CA GLY A 108 -1.13 -31.22 9.43
C GLY A 108 -2.44 -31.75 10.01
N GLY A 109 -3.19 -31.01 10.83
CA GLY A 109 -4.33 -31.63 11.52
C GLY A 109 -5.43 -32.15 10.58
N GLU A 110 -5.84 -31.39 9.61
CA GLU A 110 -6.97 -31.74 8.72
C GLU A 110 -6.51 -32.52 7.48
N ALA A 111 -5.40 -32.13 6.88
CA ALA A 111 -4.78 -32.84 5.77
C ALA A 111 -4.31 -34.25 6.19
N ALA A 112 -3.73 -34.40 7.38
CA ALA A 112 -3.35 -35.71 7.94
C ALA A 112 -4.56 -36.61 8.13
N LYS A 113 -5.66 -36.12 8.70
CA LYS A 113 -6.92 -36.88 8.84
C LYS A 113 -7.48 -37.36 7.50
N THR A 114 -7.36 -36.53 6.46
CA THR A 114 -7.78 -36.87 5.10
C THR A 114 -6.91 -37.98 4.53
N VAL A 115 -5.58 -37.88 4.69
CA VAL A 115 -4.62 -38.92 4.28
C VAL A 115 -4.92 -40.23 4.98
N ASP A 116 -5.16 -40.24 6.30
CA ASP A 116 -5.46 -41.44 7.08
C ASP A 116 -6.78 -42.10 6.59
N LYS A 117 -7.85 -41.33 6.43
CA LYS A 117 -9.14 -41.83 5.95
C LYS A 117 -9.05 -42.42 4.53
N VAL A 118 -8.36 -41.72 3.61
CA VAL A 118 -8.17 -42.19 2.23
C VAL A 118 -7.32 -43.46 2.22
N SER A 119 -6.21 -43.47 2.97
CA SER A 119 -5.30 -44.62 3.05
C SER A 119 -5.98 -45.88 3.60
N LEU A 120 -6.87 -45.72 4.58
CA LEU A 120 -7.63 -46.82 5.14
C LEU A 120 -8.73 -47.33 4.19
N SER A 121 -9.36 -46.44 3.44
CA SER A 121 -10.49 -46.75 2.56
C SER A 121 -10.08 -47.20 1.16
N ILE A 122 -8.95 -46.66 0.66
CA ILE A 122 -8.43 -46.90 -0.70
C ILE A 122 -6.90 -46.88 -0.63
N PRO A 123 -6.24 -47.99 -0.29
CA PRO A 123 -4.77 -48.01 -0.11
C PRO A 123 -3.98 -47.52 -1.34
N GLU A 124 -4.50 -47.81 -2.54
CA GLU A 124 -3.88 -47.41 -3.80
C GLU A 124 -3.87 -45.87 -4.01
N ALA A 125 -4.80 -45.14 -3.38
CA ALA A 125 -4.89 -43.69 -3.43
C ALA A 125 -4.00 -43.01 -2.38
N ALA A 126 -3.41 -43.72 -1.45
CA ALA A 126 -2.59 -43.16 -0.37
C ALA A 126 -1.44 -42.26 -0.86
N PRO A 127 -0.68 -42.55 -1.95
CA PRO A 127 0.35 -41.69 -2.47
C PRO A 127 -0.20 -40.34 -2.98
N LEU A 128 -1.33 -40.34 -3.67
CA LEU A 128 -2.02 -39.17 -4.17
C LEU A 128 -2.53 -38.27 -3.03
N ALA A 129 -3.16 -38.90 -2.02
CA ALA A 129 -3.63 -38.19 -0.83
C ALA A 129 -2.48 -37.51 -0.06
N ARG A 130 -1.32 -38.16 0.04
CA ARG A 130 -0.11 -37.56 0.64
C ARG A 130 0.43 -36.40 -0.20
N LEU A 131 0.41 -36.52 -1.54
CA LEU A 131 0.81 -35.43 -2.43
C LEU A 131 -0.13 -34.24 -2.28
N GLU A 132 -1.44 -34.47 -2.30
CA GLU A 132 -2.44 -33.42 -2.04
C GLU A 132 -2.20 -32.73 -0.72
N ALA A 133 -2.01 -33.49 0.36
CA ALA A 133 -1.75 -32.93 1.68
C ALA A 133 -0.50 -32.05 1.71
N ARG A 134 0.56 -32.45 1.03
CA ARG A 134 1.79 -31.61 0.91
C ARG A 134 1.56 -30.31 0.15
N GLN A 135 0.85 -30.38 -0.99
CA GLN A 135 0.52 -29.19 -1.77
C GLN A 135 -0.32 -28.19 -0.96
N LEU A 136 -1.35 -28.71 -0.25
CA LEU A 136 -2.21 -27.88 0.57
C LEU A 136 -1.47 -27.27 1.77
N ALA A 137 -0.62 -28.05 2.45
CA ALA A 137 0.22 -27.56 3.53
C ALA A 137 1.16 -26.45 3.03
N PHE A 138 1.75 -26.60 1.85
CA PHE A 138 2.58 -25.59 1.23
C PHE A 138 1.80 -24.30 0.91
N VAL A 139 0.61 -24.42 0.29
CA VAL A 139 -0.26 -23.28 -0.03
C VAL A 139 -0.67 -22.52 1.24
N GLU A 140 -1.06 -23.24 2.29
CA GLU A 140 -1.41 -22.66 3.58
C GLU A 140 -0.21 -21.96 4.25
N GLY A 141 0.97 -22.57 4.21
CA GLY A 141 2.21 -22.01 4.72
C GLY A 141 2.55 -20.69 4.03
N LEU A 142 2.50 -20.68 2.69
CA LEU A 142 2.77 -19.51 1.88
C LEU A 142 1.72 -18.41 2.08
N THR A 143 0.44 -18.79 2.24
CA THR A 143 -0.63 -17.84 2.57
C THR A 143 -0.36 -17.15 3.91
N ARG A 144 -0.03 -17.94 4.96
CA ARG A 144 0.31 -17.37 6.27
C ARG A 144 1.53 -16.44 6.21
N LEU A 145 2.54 -16.78 5.43
CA LEU A 145 3.70 -15.93 5.22
C LEU A 145 3.31 -14.60 4.56
N ALA A 146 2.54 -14.66 3.46
CA ALA A 146 2.06 -13.49 2.76
C ALA A 146 1.20 -12.59 3.67
N ASP A 147 0.30 -13.17 4.46
CA ASP A 147 -0.54 -12.42 5.39
C ASP A 147 0.29 -11.74 6.49
N ARG A 148 1.30 -12.43 7.06
CA ARG A 148 2.21 -11.83 8.05
C ARG A 148 3.00 -10.65 7.47
N ARG A 149 3.53 -10.81 6.26
CA ARG A 149 4.27 -9.74 5.56
C ARG A 149 3.38 -8.54 5.25
N ALA A 150 2.17 -8.81 4.76
CA ALA A 150 1.19 -7.76 4.53
C ALA A 150 0.85 -7.00 5.82
N ALA A 151 0.64 -7.71 6.93
CA ALA A 151 0.35 -7.08 8.22
C ALA A 151 1.53 -6.24 8.75
N ALA A 152 2.76 -6.71 8.61
CA ALA A 152 3.96 -5.95 9.00
C ALA A 152 4.11 -4.67 8.15
N ALA A 153 3.88 -4.77 6.84
CA ALA A 153 3.89 -3.63 5.94
C ALA A 153 2.79 -2.60 6.30
N GLU A 154 1.57 -3.06 6.60
CA GLU A 154 0.49 -2.17 7.03
C GLU A 154 0.81 -1.46 8.35
N GLU A 155 1.37 -2.17 9.32
CA GLU A 155 1.80 -1.58 10.58
C GLU A 155 2.86 -0.49 10.36
N ALA A 156 3.85 -0.76 9.51
CA ALA A 156 4.89 0.20 9.15
C ALA A 156 4.31 1.45 8.47
N ILE A 157 3.41 1.26 7.49
CA ILE A 157 2.73 2.34 6.79
C ILE A 157 1.92 3.20 7.76
N ARG A 158 1.15 2.59 8.67
CA ARG A 158 0.36 3.32 9.70
C ARG A 158 1.23 4.07 10.70
N LYS A 159 2.36 3.51 11.12
CA LYS A 159 3.33 4.20 12.00
C LYS A 159 3.85 5.50 11.38
N LEU A 160 3.90 5.58 10.06
CA LEU A 160 4.31 6.77 9.33
C LEU A 160 3.15 7.74 9.02
N GLY A 161 1.95 7.48 9.56
CA GLY A 161 0.76 8.32 9.35
C GLY A 161 0.11 8.15 7.98
N LEU A 162 0.50 7.11 7.23
CA LEU A 162 -0.07 6.78 5.91
C LEU A 162 -1.23 5.80 6.04
N ASN A 163 -2.13 5.80 5.04
CA ASN A 163 -3.24 4.86 5.00
C ASN A 163 -2.91 3.69 4.04
N PRO A 164 -2.75 2.45 4.53
CA PRO A 164 -2.48 1.29 3.69
C PRO A 164 -3.63 0.98 2.72
N ASP A 165 -4.89 1.30 3.08
CA ASP A 165 -6.04 1.03 2.22
C ASP A 165 -6.00 1.87 0.93
N THR A 166 -5.45 3.08 0.99
CA THR A 166 -5.24 3.92 -0.20
C THR A 166 -4.25 3.26 -1.16
N MET A 167 -3.17 2.67 -0.65
CA MET A 167 -2.18 1.95 -1.46
C MET A 167 -2.78 0.69 -2.10
N LEU A 168 -3.63 -0.03 -1.35
CA LEU A 168 -4.33 -1.21 -1.86
C LEU A 168 -5.37 -0.84 -2.92
N ALA A 169 -6.12 0.27 -2.73
CA ALA A 169 -7.10 0.75 -3.69
C ALA A 169 -6.46 1.14 -5.03
N MET A 170 -5.33 1.85 -5.00
CA MET A 170 -4.58 2.23 -6.20
C MET A 170 -3.99 1.00 -6.91
N ALA A 171 -3.52 0.00 -6.16
CA ALA A 171 -3.05 -1.26 -6.75
C ALA A 171 -4.18 -2.08 -7.39
N SER A 172 -5.44 -1.86 -6.99
CA SER A 172 -6.64 -2.52 -7.54
C SER A 172 -7.27 -1.74 -8.69
N ASP A 173 -6.77 -0.55 -9.00
CA ASP A 173 -7.28 0.25 -10.12
C ASP A 173 -7.01 -0.46 -11.45
N ARG A 174 -8.11 -0.83 -12.13
CA ARG A 174 -8.08 -1.60 -13.38
C ARG A 174 -8.03 -0.72 -14.63
N THR A 175 -7.95 0.60 -14.49
CA THR A 175 -8.06 1.54 -15.63
C THR A 175 -6.91 1.40 -16.64
N ALA A 176 -5.80 0.77 -16.26
CA ALA A 176 -4.63 0.54 -17.12
C ALA A 176 -4.17 -0.93 -17.12
N MET A 177 -5.06 -1.88 -16.82
CA MET A 177 -4.74 -3.32 -16.85
C MET A 177 -5.10 -3.93 -18.20
N GLY A 178 -4.17 -4.66 -18.80
CA GLY A 178 -4.36 -5.38 -20.05
C GLY A 178 -3.19 -6.31 -20.35
N GLY A 179 -3.33 -7.08 -21.42
CA GLY A 179 -2.31 -8.04 -21.90
C GLY A 179 -2.83 -9.47 -21.92
N PRO A 180 -2.05 -10.42 -22.52
CA PRO A 180 -2.42 -11.81 -22.54
C PRO A 180 -2.41 -12.37 -21.12
N LEU A 181 -3.56 -12.86 -20.64
CA LEU A 181 -3.71 -13.53 -19.36
C LEU A 181 -3.59 -15.04 -19.55
N LEU A 182 -2.73 -15.67 -18.77
CA LEU A 182 -2.68 -17.12 -18.70
C LEU A 182 -3.80 -17.62 -17.78
N GLY A 183 -4.69 -18.43 -18.32
CA GLY A 183 -5.70 -19.12 -17.54
C GLY A 183 -5.04 -20.04 -16.51
N MET A 184 -5.48 -19.94 -15.26
CA MET A 184 -5.01 -20.80 -14.17
C MET A 184 -6.22 -21.55 -13.63
N ALA A 185 -6.12 -22.88 -13.55
CA ALA A 185 -7.16 -23.73 -12.97
C ALA A 185 -6.49 -24.77 -12.06
N THR A 186 -7.17 -25.14 -11.00
CA THR A 186 -6.72 -26.20 -10.08
C THR A 186 -7.55 -27.47 -10.21
N SER A 187 -8.59 -27.45 -11.05
CA SER A 187 -9.51 -28.55 -11.29
C SER A 187 -9.83 -28.71 -12.78
N ALA A 188 -10.28 -29.88 -13.19
CA ALA A 188 -10.58 -30.23 -14.58
C ALA A 188 -11.73 -29.40 -15.18
N ASP A 189 -12.65 -28.94 -14.35
CA ASP A 189 -13.78 -28.06 -14.73
C ASP A 189 -13.37 -26.59 -14.96
N GLY A 190 -12.08 -26.27 -14.82
CA GLY A 190 -11.57 -24.89 -14.95
C GLY A 190 -11.71 -24.07 -13.66
N SER A 191 -12.23 -24.63 -12.58
CA SER A 191 -12.35 -23.93 -11.30
C SER A 191 -11.00 -23.81 -10.58
N ILE A 192 -10.94 -22.84 -9.65
CA ILE A 192 -9.80 -22.65 -8.76
C ILE A 192 -10.25 -23.01 -7.34
N ASP A 193 -9.52 -23.93 -6.69
CA ASP A 193 -9.76 -24.28 -5.27
C ASP A 193 -9.67 -22.99 -4.41
N PRO A 194 -10.62 -22.75 -3.48
CA PRO A 194 -10.67 -21.56 -2.64
C PRO A 194 -9.35 -21.25 -1.88
N ARG A 195 -8.57 -22.27 -1.51
CA ARG A 195 -7.26 -22.09 -0.86
C ARG A 195 -6.24 -21.43 -1.77
N PHE A 196 -6.24 -21.81 -3.05
CA PHE A 196 -5.38 -21.19 -4.06
C PHE A 196 -5.85 -19.77 -4.43
N GLN A 197 -7.17 -19.53 -4.44
CA GLN A 197 -7.72 -18.16 -4.59
C GLN A 197 -7.27 -17.26 -3.45
N ARG A 198 -7.35 -17.78 -2.21
CA ARG A 198 -6.88 -17.05 -1.02
C ARG A 198 -5.39 -16.75 -1.09
N LEU A 199 -4.55 -17.74 -1.47
CA LEU A 199 -3.13 -17.52 -1.67
C LEU A 199 -2.87 -16.39 -2.65
N GLY A 200 -3.54 -16.41 -3.81
CA GLY A 200 -3.42 -15.35 -4.82
C GLY A 200 -3.77 -13.97 -4.27
N ALA A 201 -4.88 -13.88 -3.52
CA ALA A 201 -5.30 -12.62 -2.89
C ALA A 201 -4.30 -12.13 -1.81
N SER A 202 -3.78 -13.02 -0.97
CA SER A 202 -2.79 -12.69 0.05
C SER A 202 -1.47 -12.23 -0.56
N LEU A 203 -0.99 -12.89 -1.62
CA LEU A 203 0.22 -12.50 -2.35
C LEU A 203 0.06 -11.14 -3.04
N ALA A 204 -1.06 -10.92 -3.71
CA ALA A 204 -1.35 -9.64 -4.36
C ALA A 204 -1.40 -8.48 -3.34
N ARG A 205 -2.02 -8.71 -2.18
CA ARG A 205 -2.04 -7.73 -1.08
C ARG A 205 -0.64 -7.44 -0.55
N MET A 206 0.13 -8.48 -0.27
CA MET A 206 1.52 -8.34 0.19
C MET A 206 2.35 -7.52 -0.81
N GLU A 207 2.28 -7.88 -2.09
CA GLU A 207 3.04 -7.20 -3.15
C GLU A 207 2.63 -5.73 -3.31
N ALA A 208 1.33 -5.42 -3.25
CA ALA A 208 0.84 -4.05 -3.34
C ALA A 208 1.38 -3.18 -2.19
N LEU A 209 1.35 -3.68 -0.97
CA LEU A 209 1.87 -2.97 0.21
C LEU A 209 3.40 -2.82 0.17
N GLN A 210 4.13 -3.87 -0.24
CA GLN A 210 5.58 -3.80 -0.39
C GLN A 210 6.01 -2.80 -1.46
N ARG A 211 5.31 -2.76 -2.60
CA ARG A 211 5.53 -1.72 -3.63
C ARG A 211 5.25 -0.33 -3.09
N GLY A 212 4.18 -0.16 -2.32
CA GLY A 212 3.84 1.10 -1.65
C GLY A 212 4.95 1.59 -0.72
N MET A 213 5.58 0.69 0.04
CA MET A 213 6.68 1.04 0.93
C MET A 213 7.95 1.52 0.21
N ILE A 214 8.20 1.07 -1.02
CA ILE A 214 9.37 1.51 -1.82
C ILE A 214 9.30 3.00 -2.15
N GLY A 215 8.10 3.54 -2.32
CA GLY A 215 7.84 4.96 -2.59
C GLY A 215 7.88 5.86 -1.36
N ILE A 216 7.99 5.33 -0.14
CA ILE A 216 8.00 6.15 1.07
C ILE A 216 9.35 6.85 1.21
N PRO A 217 9.38 8.21 1.34
CA PRO A 217 10.61 8.94 1.57
C PRO A 217 11.32 8.47 2.84
N ASN A 218 12.57 8.07 2.71
CA ASN A 218 13.37 7.51 3.81
C ASN A 218 14.86 7.83 3.69
N VAL A 219 15.22 8.65 2.71
CA VAL A 219 16.60 9.15 2.51
C VAL A 219 16.62 10.66 2.69
N LEU A 220 17.63 11.15 3.40
CA LEU A 220 17.84 12.60 3.56
C LEU A 220 18.07 13.25 2.19
N PRO A 221 17.30 14.32 1.85
CA PRO A 221 17.38 14.95 0.54
C PRO A 221 18.64 15.80 0.35
N ALA A 222 19.32 16.14 1.44
CA ALA A 222 20.58 16.87 1.41
C ALA A 222 21.47 16.42 2.57
N SER A 223 22.79 16.47 2.38
CA SER A 223 23.78 16.20 3.44
C SER A 223 23.87 17.43 4.34
N LEU A 224 23.45 17.32 5.62
CA LEU A 224 23.18 18.52 6.42
C LEU A 224 23.61 18.40 7.84
N ASP A 225 24.15 19.51 8.32
CA ASP A 225 24.51 19.66 9.71
C ASP A 225 23.29 20.02 10.58
N TYR A 226 22.26 20.68 10.00
CA TYR A 226 21.05 21.02 10.73
C TYR A 226 19.88 21.49 9.84
N ILE A 227 18.66 21.30 10.34
CA ILE A 227 17.43 21.85 9.78
C ILE A 227 17.26 23.26 10.30
N SER A 228 17.27 24.25 9.41
CA SER A 228 17.16 25.66 9.76
C SER A 228 15.74 26.13 10.04
N SER A 229 14.72 25.45 9.49
CA SER A 229 13.32 25.77 9.76
C SER A 229 12.44 24.51 9.69
N GLY A 230 11.54 24.38 10.66
CA GLY A 230 10.58 23.27 10.77
C GLY A 230 9.28 23.48 10.00
N PHE A 231 8.52 22.41 9.88
CA PHE A 231 7.15 22.40 9.35
C PHE A 231 6.17 23.02 10.35
N GLY A 232 5.20 23.80 9.86
CA GLY A 232 4.10 24.33 10.65
C GLY A 232 4.05 25.86 10.74
N TYR A 233 3.28 26.36 11.70
CA TYR A 233 3.10 27.80 11.88
C TYR A 233 4.34 28.46 12.45
N ARG A 234 4.79 29.54 11.81
CA ARG A 234 5.92 30.38 12.25
C ARG A 234 5.75 31.82 11.75
N ALA A 235 6.59 32.72 12.24
CA ALA A 235 6.69 34.04 11.65
C ALA A 235 7.33 33.96 10.24
N ASP A 236 6.74 34.67 9.30
CA ASP A 236 7.30 34.86 7.96
C ASP A 236 8.62 35.66 8.04
N PRO A 237 9.74 35.14 7.49
CA PRO A 237 11.04 35.77 7.63
C PRO A 237 11.17 37.11 6.91
N PHE A 238 10.23 37.45 6.01
CA PHE A 238 10.25 38.72 5.25
C PHE A 238 9.31 39.78 5.82
N THR A 239 8.16 39.36 6.34
CA THR A 239 7.10 40.28 6.79
C THR A 239 6.88 40.27 8.30
N GLY A 240 7.39 39.26 9.00
CA GLY A 240 7.11 39.02 10.42
C GLY A 240 5.71 38.53 10.72
N ALA A 241 4.81 38.48 9.75
CA ALA A 241 3.44 37.98 9.91
C ALA A 241 3.41 36.48 10.17
N GLY A 242 2.32 35.99 10.82
CA GLY A 242 2.11 34.57 10.98
C GLY A 242 1.91 33.87 9.61
N ALA A 243 2.67 32.81 9.35
CA ALA A 243 2.63 32.05 8.11
C ALA A 243 2.75 30.55 8.39
N PHE A 244 2.25 29.73 7.46
CA PHE A 244 2.40 28.28 7.52
C PHE A 244 3.57 27.85 6.61
N HIS A 245 4.54 27.13 7.19
CA HIS A 245 5.67 26.55 6.46
C HIS A 245 5.34 25.10 6.06
N PRO A 246 5.18 24.82 4.74
CA PRO A 246 4.69 23.51 4.27
C PRO A 246 5.79 22.44 4.18
N GLY A 247 7.00 22.70 4.67
CA GLY A 247 8.13 21.80 4.55
C GLY A 247 9.16 21.91 5.64
N LEU A 248 10.35 21.43 5.35
CA LEU A 248 11.58 21.62 6.13
C LEU A 248 12.59 22.37 5.29
N ASP A 249 13.27 23.35 5.91
CA ASP A 249 14.38 24.04 5.28
C ASP A 249 15.71 23.49 5.78
N PHE A 250 16.52 23.06 4.84
CA PHE A 250 17.83 22.49 5.11
C PHE A 250 18.92 23.47 4.65
N LYS A 251 19.63 24.07 5.58
CA LYS A 251 20.74 24.97 5.28
C LYS A 251 21.91 24.20 4.68
N GLY A 252 22.49 24.74 3.63
CA GLY A 252 23.65 24.15 2.98
C GLY A 252 24.33 25.12 2.06
N PRO A 253 25.57 24.86 1.65
CA PRO A 253 26.28 25.76 0.73
C PRO A 253 25.63 25.77 -0.65
N LEU A 254 25.73 26.91 -1.33
CA LEU A 254 25.28 27.06 -2.72
C LEU A 254 25.97 25.99 -3.60
N GLY A 255 25.20 25.28 -4.40
CA GLY A 255 25.70 24.22 -5.28
C GLY A 255 25.86 22.85 -4.63
N ALA A 256 25.56 22.69 -3.33
CA ALA A 256 25.56 21.37 -2.68
C ALA A 256 24.52 20.44 -3.32
N PRO A 257 24.78 19.13 -3.40
CA PRO A 257 23.90 18.19 -4.06
C PRO A 257 22.57 18.01 -3.32
N ILE A 258 21.49 17.82 -4.09
CA ILE A 258 20.16 17.47 -3.61
C ILE A 258 19.82 16.08 -4.16
N TYR A 259 19.33 15.21 -3.27
CA TYR A 259 19.03 13.80 -3.56
C TYR A 259 17.55 13.50 -3.47
N ALA A 260 17.06 12.55 -4.30
CA ALA A 260 15.71 12.05 -4.21
C ALA A 260 15.50 11.28 -2.90
N ALA A 261 14.47 11.64 -2.12
CA ALA A 261 14.22 11.04 -0.81
C ALA A 261 13.66 9.62 -0.88
N ALA A 262 13.13 9.19 -2.04
CA ALA A 262 12.67 7.84 -2.34
C ALA A 262 12.76 7.57 -3.84
N LYS A 263 12.55 6.30 -4.24
CA LYS A 263 12.34 5.92 -5.64
C LYS A 263 11.05 6.56 -6.17
N GLY A 264 11.09 7.07 -7.40
CA GLY A 264 9.90 7.65 -8.05
C GLY A 264 10.15 8.05 -9.49
N THR A 265 9.24 8.83 -10.04
CA THR A 265 9.35 9.45 -11.36
C THR A 265 9.27 10.96 -11.23
N VAL A 266 10.14 11.68 -11.89
CA VAL A 266 10.14 13.15 -11.86
C VAL A 266 8.88 13.67 -12.55
N SER A 267 7.99 14.28 -11.80
CA SER A 267 6.70 14.81 -12.27
C SER A 267 6.78 16.29 -12.68
N PHE A 268 7.74 17.04 -12.15
CA PHE A 268 7.93 18.45 -12.47
C PHE A 268 9.41 18.87 -12.39
N VAL A 269 9.84 19.70 -13.33
CA VAL A 269 11.12 20.42 -13.31
C VAL A 269 10.87 21.80 -13.90
N GLY A 270 11.12 22.87 -13.15
CA GLY A 270 10.88 24.22 -13.63
C GLY A 270 10.80 25.24 -12.50
N GLN A 271 10.24 26.42 -12.80
CA GLN A 271 10.00 27.47 -11.82
C GLN A 271 8.56 27.42 -11.29
N ARG A 272 8.42 27.57 -9.96
CA ARG A 272 7.13 27.78 -9.30
C ARG A 272 7.16 29.08 -8.49
N SER A 273 6.02 29.79 -8.51
CA SER A 273 5.85 31.02 -7.72
C SER A 273 6.15 30.76 -6.24
N GLY A 274 6.99 31.59 -5.62
CA GLY A 274 7.46 31.43 -4.25
C GLY A 274 8.60 30.42 -4.08
N TYR A 275 8.58 29.28 -4.78
CA TYR A 275 9.55 28.19 -4.65
C TYR A 275 10.82 28.38 -5.50
N GLY A 276 10.79 29.26 -6.50
CA GLY A 276 11.91 29.40 -7.43
C GLY A 276 12.07 28.15 -8.30
N ASN A 277 13.30 27.75 -8.55
CA ASN A 277 13.59 26.51 -9.28
C ASN A 277 13.22 25.31 -8.40
N CYS A 278 12.40 24.43 -8.97
CA CYS A 278 11.73 23.36 -8.23
C CYS A 278 11.75 22.05 -9.04
N VAL A 279 11.94 20.94 -8.34
CA VAL A 279 11.75 19.56 -8.82
C VAL A 279 10.69 18.91 -7.96
N GLU A 280 9.79 18.15 -8.58
CA GLU A 280 8.87 17.24 -7.88
C GLU A 280 9.11 15.82 -8.36
N VAL A 281 9.05 14.87 -7.42
CA VAL A 281 9.15 13.44 -7.68
C VAL A 281 7.87 12.80 -7.18
N ASP A 282 7.16 12.13 -8.09
CA ASP A 282 5.99 11.30 -7.79
C ASP A 282 6.46 9.89 -7.43
N HIS A 283 6.12 9.45 -6.23
CA HIS A 283 6.48 8.15 -5.68
C HIS A 283 5.36 7.11 -5.82
N GLY A 284 4.24 7.49 -6.47
CA GLY A 284 3.02 6.72 -6.51
C GLY A 284 2.17 6.89 -5.23
N ASN A 285 0.96 6.31 -5.26
CA ASN A 285 0.02 6.32 -4.13
C ASN A 285 -0.33 7.73 -3.60
N GLY A 286 -0.29 8.75 -4.47
CA GLY A 286 -0.53 10.14 -4.11
C GLY A 286 0.59 10.79 -3.31
N LEU A 287 1.75 10.15 -3.20
CA LEU A 287 2.91 10.63 -2.45
C LEU A 287 3.89 11.34 -3.37
N ILE A 288 4.13 12.62 -3.12
CA ILE A 288 5.03 13.49 -3.89
C ILE A 288 6.05 14.12 -2.94
N THR A 289 7.31 14.22 -3.37
CA THR A 289 8.29 15.07 -2.71
C THR A 289 8.63 16.26 -3.59
N ARG A 290 8.76 17.44 -2.97
CA ARG A 290 9.11 18.71 -3.64
C ARG A 290 10.42 19.23 -3.09
N TYR A 291 11.26 19.68 -4.00
CA TYR A 291 12.60 20.22 -3.75
C TYR A 291 12.69 21.61 -4.38
N ALA A 292 12.86 22.65 -3.59
CA ALA A 292 12.76 24.03 -4.05
C ALA A 292 14.00 24.88 -3.73
N HIS A 293 14.00 26.13 -4.20
CA HIS A 293 15.08 27.13 -4.11
C HIS A 293 16.38 26.69 -4.78
N MET A 294 16.31 25.74 -5.72
CA MET A 294 17.47 25.14 -6.39
C MET A 294 18.22 26.17 -7.25
N SER A 295 19.55 26.01 -7.39
CA SER A 295 20.36 26.74 -8.35
C SER A 295 20.50 26.05 -9.69
N GLY A 296 20.23 24.74 -9.75
CA GLY A 296 20.30 23.97 -11.00
C GLY A 296 19.71 22.58 -10.88
N PHE A 297 19.24 22.06 -12.01
CA PHE A 297 18.64 20.74 -12.14
C PHE A 297 19.68 19.71 -12.59
N ARG A 298 19.54 18.44 -12.12
CA ARG A 298 20.32 17.27 -12.58
C ARG A 298 19.42 16.14 -13.08
N THR A 299 18.16 16.47 -13.30
CA THR A 299 17.12 15.53 -13.76
C THR A 299 16.19 16.24 -14.75
N THR A 300 15.30 15.49 -15.39
CA THR A 300 14.30 15.96 -16.35
C THR A 300 12.94 15.34 -16.06
N ILE A 301 11.87 15.98 -16.52
CA ILE A 301 10.50 15.45 -16.40
C ILE A 301 10.42 14.06 -17.04
N GLY A 302 9.71 13.13 -16.38
CA GLY A 302 9.48 11.75 -16.83
C GLY A 302 10.64 10.80 -16.50
N LYS A 303 11.80 11.30 -16.02
CA LYS A 303 12.93 10.44 -15.67
C LYS A 303 12.61 9.64 -14.38
N PRO A 304 12.77 8.30 -14.38
CA PRO A 304 12.76 7.53 -13.15
C PRO A 304 14.01 7.84 -12.33
N VAL A 305 13.86 7.96 -11.03
CA VAL A 305 14.96 8.21 -10.07
C VAL A 305 14.93 7.18 -8.95
N LEU A 306 16.11 6.82 -8.46
CA LEU A 306 16.27 5.97 -7.28
C LEU A 306 16.38 6.82 -6.01
N ALA A 307 16.08 6.24 -4.86
CA ALA A 307 16.37 6.84 -3.57
C ALA A 307 17.87 7.16 -3.46
N GLY A 308 18.22 8.40 -3.07
CA GLY A 308 19.60 8.87 -3.01
C GLY A 308 20.21 9.28 -4.36
N GLU A 309 19.48 9.24 -5.47
CA GLU A 309 19.96 9.74 -6.76
C GLU A 309 19.97 11.28 -6.76
N GLN A 310 21.05 11.87 -7.26
CA GLN A 310 21.16 13.33 -7.34
C GLN A 310 20.21 13.90 -8.39
N ILE A 311 19.32 14.82 -7.96
CA ILE A 311 18.30 15.46 -8.80
C ILE A 311 18.55 16.95 -9.04
N GLY A 312 19.46 17.56 -8.26
CA GLY A 312 19.82 18.97 -8.44
C GLY A 312 20.83 19.47 -7.43
N VAL A 313 20.88 20.78 -7.26
CA VAL A 313 21.83 21.43 -6.36
C VAL A 313 21.18 22.60 -5.61
N ILE A 314 21.60 22.81 -4.36
CA ILE A 314 21.09 23.86 -3.47
C ILE A 314 21.33 25.26 -4.09
N GLY A 315 20.34 26.13 -3.95
CA GLY A 315 20.35 27.50 -4.40
C GLY A 315 19.69 28.45 -3.40
N SER A 316 19.29 29.60 -3.92
CA SER A 316 18.54 30.63 -3.20
C SER A 316 17.57 31.32 -4.16
N THR A 317 16.97 30.58 -5.10
CA THR A 317 16.02 31.12 -6.07
C THR A 317 14.62 31.25 -5.48
N GLY A 318 13.78 32.13 -6.04
CA GLY A 318 12.44 32.41 -5.52
C GLY A 318 12.45 33.16 -4.21
N ARG A 319 11.50 32.85 -3.30
CA ARG A 319 11.38 33.53 -2.00
C ARG A 319 12.29 32.87 -0.95
N SER A 320 13.56 33.19 -0.96
CA SER A 320 14.58 32.61 -0.10
C SER A 320 15.45 33.71 0.55
N THR A 321 15.79 33.55 1.81
CA THR A 321 16.64 34.47 2.59
C THR A 321 18.14 34.13 2.48
N GLY A 322 18.50 33.02 1.85
CA GLY A 322 19.86 32.54 1.69
C GLY A 322 19.92 31.10 1.20
N PRO A 323 21.10 30.55 0.90
CA PRO A 323 21.21 29.19 0.35
C PRO A 323 20.66 28.11 1.30
N HIS A 324 19.63 27.41 0.84
CA HIS A 324 19.01 26.26 1.51
C HIS A 324 18.19 25.43 0.53
N LEU A 325 17.88 24.20 0.91
CA LEU A 325 16.86 23.39 0.27
C LEU A 325 15.56 23.52 1.07
N HIS A 326 14.47 23.90 0.43
CA HIS A 326 13.13 23.73 0.95
C HIS A 326 12.58 22.38 0.46
N PHE A 327 12.22 21.49 1.40
CA PHE A 327 11.77 20.13 1.14
C PHE A 327 10.38 19.88 1.70
N GLU A 328 9.47 19.41 0.84
CA GLU A 328 8.12 19.01 1.24
C GLU A 328 7.87 17.53 0.97
N VAL A 329 7.10 16.89 1.85
CA VAL A 329 6.38 15.65 1.58
C VAL A 329 4.90 15.99 1.44
N ARG A 330 4.27 15.50 0.38
CA ARG A 330 2.88 15.80 0.06
C ARG A 330 2.11 14.49 -0.12
N ILE A 331 0.91 14.43 0.44
CA ILE A 331 -0.03 13.31 0.28
C ILE A 331 -1.29 13.88 -0.35
N ASN A 332 -1.64 13.42 -1.55
CA ASN A 332 -2.78 13.93 -2.34
C ASN A 332 -2.75 15.47 -2.43
N ASP A 333 -1.60 16.02 -2.81
CA ASP A 333 -1.30 17.45 -2.90
C ASP A 333 -1.36 18.26 -1.60
N ALA A 334 -1.66 17.66 -0.46
CA ALA A 334 -1.60 18.32 0.84
C ALA A 334 -0.20 18.15 1.46
N PRO A 335 0.47 19.24 1.91
CA PRO A 335 1.75 19.12 2.60
C PRO A 335 1.59 18.50 3.97
N VAL A 336 2.48 17.56 4.32
CA VAL A 336 2.55 16.91 5.62
C VAL A 336 3.93 17.09 6.23
N ASN A 337 4.04 16.91 7.55
CA ASN A 337 5.31 17.04 8.25
C ASN A 337 6.35 16.03 7.71
N PRO A 338 7.47 16.45 7.11
CA PRO A 338 8.46 15.54 6.55
C PRO A 338 9.31 14.79 7.59
N ARG A 339 9.37 15.24 8.86
CA ARG A 339 10.24 14.64 9.88
C ARG A 339 10.03 13.14 10.10
N PRO A 340 8.79 12.62 10.27
CA PRO A 340 8.58 11.20 10.45
C PRO A 340 9.15 10.36 9.30
N PHE A 341 9.11 10.88 8.07
CA PHE A 341 9.63 10.20 6.88
C PHE A 341 11.17 10.13 6.87
N LEU A 342 11.84 11.17 7.33
CA LEU A 342 13.29 11.25 7.31
C LEU A 342 13.95 10.66 8.57
N GLU A 343 13.30 10.75 9.72
CA GLU A 343 13.84 10.32 11.01
C GLU A 343 13.39 8.92 11.40
N SER A 344 12.09 8.60 11.22
CA SER A 344 11.51 7.33 11.67
C SER A 344 11.38 6.29 10.56
N ALA A 345 11.08 6.70 9.32
CA ALA A 345 10.83 5.76 8.24
C ALA A 345 12.00 4.81 7.95
N PRO A 346 13.29 5.22 7.95
CA PRO A 346 14.39 4.28 7.74
C PRO A 346 14.32 3.09 8.69
N HIS A 347 14.13 3.33 9.99
CA HIS A 347 14.05 2.29 11.02
C HIS A 347 12.77 1.46 10.91
N VAL A 348 11.62 2.12 10.71
CA VAL A 348 10.31 1.45 10.61
C VAL A 348 10.26 0.53 9.39
N LEU A 349 10.77 0.98 8.25
CA LEU A 349 10.80 0.18 7.02
C LEU A 349 11.81 -0.96 7.09
N GLU A 350 12.94 -0.75 7.77
CA GLU A 350 13.93 -1.80 8.02
C GLU A 350 13.39 -2.83 9.00
N GLU A 351 12.73 -2.42 10.09
CA GLU A 351 12.07 -3.32 11.02
C GLU A 351 10.99 -4.17 10.32
N ALA A 352 10.17 -3.56 9.45
CA ALA A 352 9.18 -4.29 8.68
C ALA A 352 9.80 -5.34 7.75
N ARG A 353 10.98 -5.05 7.18
CA ARG A 353 11.75 -5.99 6.36
C ARG A 353 12.47 -7.06 7.19
N SER A 354 13.01 -6.71 8.36
CA SER A 354 13.79 -7.61 9.22
C SER A 354 12.93 -8.56 10.04
N ARG A 355 11.72 -8.18 10.44
CA ARG A 355 10.72 -9.11 11.03
C ARG A 355 10.43 -10.28 10.08
N ASP A 356 10.65 -10.09 8.81
CA ASP A 356 10.61 -11.10 7.77
C ASP A 356 11.85 -12.04 7.81
N ALA A 357 13.01 -11.52 8.15
CA ALA A 357 14.27 -12.29 8.18
C ALA A 357 14.52 -13.00 9.52
N GLY A 358 13.88 -12.55 10.61
CA GLY A 358 14.14 -13.02 11.99
C GLY A 358 13.63 -14.42 12.32
N PHE A 359 12.99 -15.13 11.40
CA PHE A 359 12.62 -16.55 11.56
C PHE A 359 13.69 -17.53 11.07
N ARG A 360 14.96 -17.05 10.96
CA ARG A 360 16.10 -17.91 10.57
C ARG A 360 16.86 -18.53 11.76
N GLN A 361 16.27 -18.57 12.97
CA GLN A 361 16.88 -19.30 14.10
C GLN A 361 15.96 -20.40 14.63
#